data_046c358cf634c92c77dd5b6ad8537a74
#
_entry.id   046c358cf634c92c77dd5b6ad8537a74
#
_cell.length_a   1.000
_cell.length_b   1.000
_cell.length_c   1.000
_cell.angle_alpha   90.00
_cell.angle_beta   90.00
_cell.angle_gamma   90.00
#
_symmetry.space_group_name_H-M   'P 1'
#
loop_
_entity.id
_entity.type
_entity.pdbx_description
1 polymer ?
#
loop_
_entity_poly.entity_id
_entity_poly.type
_entity_poly.pdbx_seq_one_letter_code
_entity_poly.pdbx_strand_id
1 'polypeptide(L)'
;NETFYNEADTDFSGTGTHAGTNPAVLNDAAPGTYTNGAGMTTAAAEALGDSAGNSFAEMAFSIEKQTVTAKSRALKAEYTMELAQDLKAIHGLDAETELANILSSEILAEINREVVRSIAKAAKVGAQTDTTTAGIFDLDTDSNGRWSVEKFKGLMFQIERDANVIAQETRRGKGNIIITSSDVASALQMAGVLDYTPALNNNLQVDDTGNTFAGVLNGRYRVYIDPYAANNAAKQYYVVGYKGTSPYDAGIFYCPYVPLQMVRAVGENTFQPKIGFKTRYGLTANPFAGGANVRGGALTANDNVYYRRVQVANIM
;
A
#
# COMPACT_ATOMS: atom_id res chain seq x y z
N ASN A 1 10.99 11.00 -16.08
CA ASN A 1 9.79 11.47 -15.38
C ASN A 1 8.56 10.75 -15.93
N GLU A 2 7.58 10.44 -15.09
CA GLU A 2 6.30 9.89 -15.53
C GLU A 2 5.47 10.99 -16.20
N THR A 3 4.94 10.69 -17.40
CA THR A 3 4.18 11.68 -18.19
C THR A 3 2.91 12.12 -17.44
N PHE A 4 2.65 13.42 -17.43
CA PHE A 4 1.52 14.11 -16.80
C PHE A 4 1.47 14.10 -15.25
N TYR A 5 2.41 13.48 -14.57
CA TYR A 5 2.43 13.41 -13.10
C TYR A 5 3.57 14.19 -12.45
N ASN A 6 4.32 14.96 -13.24
CA ASN A 6 5.35 15.88 -12.74
C ASN A 6 4.93 17.34 -12.86
N GLU A 7 5.53 18.17 -12.04
CA GLU A 7 5.45 19.61 -12.22
C GLU A 7 6.11 20.01 -13.55
N ALA A 8 5.42 20.83 -14.30
CA ALA A 8 5.98 21.36 -15.55
C ALA A 8 7.13 22.30 -15.23
N ASP A 9 8.25 22.09 -15.90
CA ASP A 9 9.40 22.98 -15.82
C ASP A 9 9.12 24.24 -16.64
N THR A 10 9.12 25.40 -15.97
CA THR A 10 8.71 26.66 -16.59
C THR A 10 9.79 27.32 -17.45
N ASP A 11 11.05 26.89 -17.36
CA ASP A 11 12.16 27.39 -18.15
C ASP A 11 12.53 26.48 -19.35
N PHE A 12 11.96 25.26 -19.40
CA PHE A 12 12.33 24.22 -20.39
C PHE A 12 12.22 24.71 -21.85
N SER A 13 11.14 25.42 -22.18
CA SER A 13 10.93 25.99 -23.53
C SER A 13 11.14 27.51 -23.59
N GLY A 14 11.64 28.11 -22.52
CA GLY A 14 11.81 29.55 -22.35
C GLY A 14 13.18 29.91 -21.87
N THR A 15 13.27 30.91 -21.01
CA THR A 15 14.48 31.40 -20.37
C THR A 15 14.27 31.56 -18.87
N GLY A 16 15.34 31.64 -18.11
CA GLY A 16 15.30 31.82 -16.66
C GLY A 16 15.73 30.56 -15.92
N THR A 17 15.26 30.39 -14.71
CA THR A 17 15.56 29.23 -13.87
C THR A 17 14.32 28.84 -13.08
N HIS A 18 13.84 27.66 -13.28
CA HIS A 18 12.80 27.05 -12.47
C HIS A 18 13.45 26.36 -11.26
N ALA A 19 13.33 26.93 -10.08
CA ALA A 19 13.91 26.39 -8.86
C ALA A 19 12.99 26.58 -7.66
N GLY A 20 13.20 25.72 -6.65
CA GLY A 20 12.39 25.70 -5.44
C GLY A 20 11.16 24.83 -5.55
N THR A 21 10.65 24.38 -4.42
CA THR A 21 9.47 23.52 -4.32
C THR A 21 8.41 24.08 -3.38
N ASN A 22 8.75 25.12 -2.62
CA ASN A 22 7.89 25.67 -1.59
C ASN A 22 7.74 27.19 -1.72
N PRO A 23 6.55 27.69 -2.09
CA PRO A 23 6.27 29.12 -2.20
C PRO A 23 6.02 29.82 -0.85
N ALA A 24 6.18 29.12 0.28
CA ALA A 24 5.95 29.66 1.63
C ALA A 24 7.00 30.70 2.07
N VAL A 25 8.00 30.98 1.26
CA VAL A 25 8.99 32.03 1.50
C VAL A 25 8.32 33.39 1.25
N LEU A 26 7.95 34.08 2.33
CA LEU A 26 7.17 35.32 2.26
C LEU A 26 7.94 36.54 1.71
N ASN A 27 9.25 36.45 1.60
CA ASN A 27 10.11 37.56 1.19
C ASN A 27 11.26 37.07 0.33
N ASP A 28 10.92 36.39 -0.76
CA ASP A 28 11.89 35.81 -1.68
C ASP A 28 12.25 36.81 -2.79
N ALA A 29 13.13 37.81 -2.43
CA ALA A 29 13.66 38.75 -3.39
C ALA A 29 14.60 38.04 -4.35
N ALA A 30 14.62 38.49 -5.61
CA ALA A 30 15.54 37.93 -6.63
C ALA A 30 17.02 38.13 -6.24
N PRO A 31 17.88 37.11 -6.36
CA PRO A 31 17.65 35.81 -7.00
C PRO A 31 17.08 34.69 -6.09
N GLY A 32 16.04 34.90 -5.39
CA GLY A 32 15.41 34.03 -4.40
C GLY A 32 15.57 32.51 -4.56
N THR A 33 15.05 31.78 -3.59
CA THR A 33 15.09 30.31 -3.59
C THR A 33 13.91 29.65 -4.33
N TYR A 34 12.84 30.42 -4.58
CA TYR A 34 11.68 30.02 -5.35
C TYR A 34 11.56 30.89 -6.59
N THR A 35 11.95 30.34 -7.75
CA THR A 35 12.04 31.09 -9.02
C THR A 35 11.24 30.40 -10.11
N ASN A 36 10.87 31.18 -11.13
CA ASN A 36 10.16 30.69 -12.29
C ASN A 36 10.88 31.12 -13.58
N GLY A 37 10.76 30.28 -14.61
CA GLY A 37 11.13 30.67 -15.98
C GLY A 37 10.11 31.61 -16.61
N ALA A 38 10.51 32.22 -17.70
CA ALA A 38 9.68 33.11 -18.51
C ALA A 38 9.80 32.78 -20.00
N GLY A 39 8.90 33.30 -20.82
CA GLY A 39 9.01 33.18 -22.27
C GLY A 39 10.27 33.90 -22.79
N MET A 40 10.79 33.43 -23.92
CA MET A 40 11.93 34.04 -24.59
C MET A 40 11.60 35.45 -25.10
N THR A 41 12.63 36.30 -25.20
CA THR A 41 12.51 37.59 -25.91
C THR A 41 12.31 37.38 -27.40
N THR A 42 11.74 38.37 -28.08
CA THR A 42 11.51 38.32 -29.54
C THR A 42 12.81 38.07 -30.30
N ALA A 43 13.89 38.73 -29.90
CA ALA A 43 15.19 38.54 -30.53
C ALA A 43 15.76 37.12 -30.35
N ALA A 44 15.57 36.51 -29.19
CA ALA A 44 15.97 35.13 -28.95
C ALA A 44 15.09 34.11 -29.74
N ALA A 45 13.79 34.40 -29.87
CA ALA A 45 12.88 33.60 -30.66
C ALA A 45 13.15 33.67 -32.18
N GLU A 46 13.57 34.82 -32.69
CA GLU A 46 13.98 35.00 -34.09
C GLU A 46 15.29 34.26 -34.44
N ALA A 47 16.17 34.09 -33.46
CA ALA A 47 17.43 33.39 -33.61
C ALA A 47 17.32 31.86 -33.43
N LEU A 48 16.16 31.35 -33.06
CA LEU A 48 15.97 29.89 -32.85
C LEU A 48 16.26 29.11 -34.15
N GLY A 49 17.18 28.16 -34.05
CA GLY A 49 17.55 27.27 -35.16
C GLY A 49 18.58 27.86 -36.14
N ASP A 50 19.09 29.08 -35.94
CA ASP A 50 20.12 29.70 -36.82
C ASP A 50 21.52 29.11 -36.59
N SER A 51 21.77 28.58 -35.41
CA SER A 51 23.06 27.98 -35.05
C SER A 51 22.90 26.83 -34.05
N ALA A 52 23.94 26.02 -33.89
CA ALA A 52 23.97 24.90 -32.95
C ALA A 52 23.79 25.31 -31.47
N GLY A 53 23.99 26.60 -31.16
CA GLY A 53 23.78 27.15 -29.81
C GLY A 53 22.34 27.59 -29.54
N ASN A 54 21.50 27.72 -30.57
CA ASN A 54 20.13 28.22 -30.51
C ASN A 54 19.11 27.15 -30.97
N SER A 55 19.33 25.93 -30.56
CA SER A 55 18.41 24.81 -30.91
C SER A 55 17.08 24.90 -30.17
N PHE A 56 16.03 24.42 -30.79
CA PHE A 56 14.74 24.19 -30.09
C PHE A 56 14.91 23.19 -28.98
N ALA A 57 14.18 23.38 -27.85
CA ALA A 57 14.14 22.42 -26.81
C ALA A 57 13.42 21.14 -27.31
N GLU A 58 14.00 19.97 -27.05
CA GLU A 58 13.52 18.70 -27.55
C GLU A 58 12.98 17.82 -26.39
N MET A 59 11.89 17.14 -26.63
CA MET A 59 11.35 16.13 -25.73
C MET A 59 11.30 14.77 -26.42
N ALA A 60 11.63 13.73 -25.67
CA ALA A 60 11.48 12.35 -26.12
C ALA A 60 10.66 11.58 -25.09
N PHE A 61 10.02 10.49 -25.50
CA PHE A 61 9.34 9.60 -24.60
C PHE A 61 9.86 8.16 -24.73
N SER A 62 9.80 7.42 -23.64
CA SER A 62 10.04 5.99 -23.60
C SER A 62 8.84 5.29 -22.94
N ILE A 63 8.65 4.03 -23.28
CA ILE A 63 7.59 3.21 -22.70
C ILE A 63 8.26 2.26 -21.71
N GLU A 64 7.82 2.36 -20.45
CA GLU A 64 8.30 1.47 -19.40
C GLU A 64 7.40 0.22 -19.33
N LYS A 65 8.03 -0.92 -19.11
CA LYS A 65 7.35 -2.19 -18.88
C LYS A 65 7.85 -2.87 -17.63
N GLN A 66 6.96 -3.57 -16.94
CA GLN A 66 7.31 -4.41 -15.81
C GLN A 66 6.99 -5.86 -16.13
N THR A 67 7.97 -6.73 -15.92
CA THR A 67 7.78 -8.18 -16.06
C THR A 67 7.52 -8.81 -14.69
N VAL A 68 6.63 -9.80 -14.66
CA VAL A 68 6.25 -10.51 -13.45
C VAL A 68 6.63 -11.97 -13.58
N THR A 69 7.40 -12.47 -12.62
CA THR A 69 7.72 -13.90 -12.55
C THR A 69 6.67 -14.62 -11.71
N ALA A 70 5.94 -15.55 -12.33
CA ALA A 70 4.94 -16.34 -11.64
C ALA A 70 5.60 -17.42 -10.77
N LYS A 71 5.21 -17.45 -9.50
CA LYS A 71 5.60 -18.46 -8.51
C LYS A 71 4.42 -19.32 -8.16
N SER A 72 4.68 -20.58 -7.76
CA SER A 72 3.64 -21.54 -7.45
C SER A 72 3.52 -21.75 -5.95
N ARG A 73 2.26 -21.85 -5.45
CA ARG A 73 1.94 -22.44 -4.15
C ARG A 73 1.20 -23.73 -4.36
N ALA A 74 1.51 -24.72 -3.56
CA ALA A 74 0.85 -26.01 -3.60
C ALA A 74 0.75 -26.60 -2.19
N LEU A 75 -0.40 -27.18 -1.89
CA LEU A 75 -0.67 -27.85 -0.63
C LEU A 75 -1.42 -29.14 -0.92
N LYS A 76 -1.11 -30.22 -0.21
CA LYS A 76 -1.79 -31.50 -0.34
C LYS A 76 -2.24 -32.02 1.03
N ALA A 77 -3.32 -32.77 1.03
CA ALA A 77 -3.74 -33.56 2.17
C ALA A 77 -3.98 -35.01 1.75
N GLU A 78 -3.73 -35.92 2.66
CA GLU A 78 -4.00 -37.34 2.52
C GLU A 78 -4.92 -37.77 3.67
N TYR A 79 -5.87 -38.65 3.40
CA TYR A 79 -6.75 -39.18 4.40
C TYR A 79 -6.99 -40.68 4.19
N THR A 80 -7.28 -41.39 5.27
CA THR A 80 -7.54 -42.82 5.21
C THR A 80 -9.00 -43.09 4.85
N MET A 81 -9.26 -44.20 4.18
CA MET A 81 -10.64 -44.61 3.86
C MET A 81 -11.47 -44.88 5.10
N GLU A 82 -10.85 -45.40 6.16
CA GLU A 82 -11.51 -45.65 7.46
C GLU A 82 -11.98 -44.34 8.09
N LEU A 83 -11.12 -43.31 8.13
CA LEU A 83 -11.47 -41.98 8.61
C LEU A 83 -12.66 -41.39 7.85
N ALA A 84 -12.68 -41.56 6.53
CA ALA A 84 -13.80 -41.06 5.71
C ALA A 84 -15.11 -41.77 6.02
N GLN A 85 -15.07 -43.10 6.28
CA GLN A 85 -16.23 -43.88 6.65
C GLN A 85 -16.75 -43.49 8.04
N ASP A 86 -15.87 -43.33 9.01
CA ASP A 86 -16.22 -42.94 10.36
C ASP A 86 -16.82 -41.54 10.45
N LEU A 87 -16.21 -40.57 9.76
CA LEU A 87 -16.76 -39.22 9.66
C LEU A 87 -18.16 -39.21 9.06
N LYS A 88 -18.37 -39.99 8.01
CA LYS A 88 -19.67 -40.09 7.36
C LYS A 88 -20.72 -40.80 8.23
N ALA A 89 -20.31 -41.84 8.92
CA ALA A 89 -21.21 -42.67 9.75
C ALA A 89 -21.61 -41.92 11.06
N ILE A 90 -20.69 -41.24 11.72
CA ILE A 90 -20.90 -40.61 13.02
C ILE A 90 -21.36 -39.16 12.90
N HIS A 91 -20.74 -38.38 12.01
CA HIS A 91 -20.97 -36.94 11.89
C HIS A 91 -21.76 -36.56 10.63
N GLY A 92 -21.95 -37.45 9.68
CA GLY A 92 -22.60 -37.15 8.40
C GLY A 92 -21.78 -36.25 7.47
N LEU A 93 -20.49 -36.04 7.77
CA LEU A 93 -19.59 -35.15 7.02
C LEU A 93 -18.80 -35.94 5.97
N ASP A 94 -18.57 -35.35 4.83
CA ASP A 94 -17.68 -35.88 3.80
C ASP A 94 -16.27 -35.36 4.00
N ALA A 95 -15.34 -36.26 4.33
CA ALA A 95 -13.93 -35.94 4.60
C ALA A 95 -13.27 -35.21 3.44
N GLU A 96 -13.60 -35.54 2.20
CA GLU A 96 -13.05 -34.92 1.02
C GLU A 96 -13.46 -33.43 0.93
N THR A 97 -14.75 -33.17 1.10
CA THR A 97 -15.30 -31.80 1.02
C THR A 97 -14.74 -30.91 2.13
N GLU A 98 -14.68 -31.45 3.36
CA GLU A 98 -14.13 -30.67 4.49
C GLU A 98 -12.64 -30.37 4.31
N LEU A 99 -11.83 -31.35 3.90
CA LEU A 99 -10.43 -31.12 3.62
C LEU A 99 -10.20 -30.16 2.45
N ALA A 100 -11.04 -30.23 1.41
CA ALA A 100 -10.95 -29.30 0.29
C ALA A 100 -11.24 -27.86 0.74
N ASN A 101 -12.24 -27.65 1.58
CA ASN A 101 -12.56 -26.34 2.13
C ASN A 101 -11.41 -25.80 3.00
N ILE A 102 -10.86 -26.62 3.89
CA ILE A 102 -9.73 -26.24 4.75
C ILE A 102 -8.51 -25.86 3.91
N LEU A 103 -8.12 -26.68 2.95
CA LEU A 103 -6.94 -26.44 2.10
C LEU A 103 -7.09 -25.19 1.24
N SER A 104 -8.29 -24.94 0.70
CA SER A 104 -8.54 -23.76 -0.13
C SER A 104 -8.52 -22.49 0.69
N SER A 105 -9.13 -22.48 1.86
CA SER A 105 -9.13 -21.32 2.77
C SER A 105 -7.72 -21.03 3.29
N GLU A 106 -6.93 -22.05 3.62
CA GLU A 106 -5.54 -21.86 4.07
C GLU A 106 -4.66 -21.22 2.99
N ILE A 107 -4.74 -21.68 1.74
CA ILE A 107 -3.97 -21.08 0.64
C ILE A 107 -4.37 -19.63 0.42
N LEU A 108 -5.68 -19.31 0.48
CA LEU A 108 -6.15 -17.94 0.36
C LEU A 108 -5.66 -17.06 1.49
N ALA A 109 -5.72 -17.56 2.74
CA ALA A 109 -5.20 -16.84 3.91
C ALA A 109 -3.69 -16.59 3.80
N GLU A 110 -2.91 -17.56 3.34
CA GLU A 110 -1.47 -17.40 3.09
C GLU A 110 -1.19 -16.31 2.05
N ILE A 111 -1.92 -16.30 0.92
CA ILE A 111 -1.74 -15.30 -0.13
C ILE A 111 -2.10 -13.91 0.39
N ASN A 112 -3.24 -13.77 1.07
CA ASN A 112 -3.65 -12.51 1.66
C ASN A 112 -2.60 -11.99 2.65
N ARG A 113 -2.08 -12.87 3.49
CA ARG A 113 -1.03 -12.51 4.45
C ARG A 113 0.27 -12.11 3.77
N GLU A 114 0.66 -12.77 2.69
CA GLU A 114 1.82 -12.39 1.89
C GLU A 114 1.67 -10.98 1.31
N VAL A 115 0.49 -10.66 0.76
CA VAL A 115 0.21 -9.32 0.20
C VAL A 115 0.29 -8.25 1.28
N VAL A 116 -0.37 -8.43 2.43
CA VAL A 116 -0.35 -7.47 3.55
C VAL A 116 1.08 -7.25 4.06
N ARG A 117 1.86 -8.32 4.23
CA ARG A 117 3.26 -8.24 4.66
C ARG A 117 4.15 -7.56 3.62
N SER A 118 3.89 -7.81 2.34
CA SER A 118 4.62 -7.17 1.24
C SER A 118 4.35 -5.67 1.19
N ILE A 119 3.10 -5.24 1.41
CA ILE A 119 2.72 -3.82 1.53
C ILE A 119 3.47 -3.19 2.71
N ALA A 120 3.40 -3.79 3.89
CA ALA A 120 4.04 -3.27 5.10
C ALA A 120 5.58 -3.20 4.97
N LYS A 121 6.19 -4.17 4.27
CA LYS A 121 7.64 -4.19 4.02
C LYS A 121 8.06 -3.13 3.01
N ALA A 122 7.32 -2.99 1.91
CA ALA A 122 7.65 -2.06 0.83
C ALA A 122 7.33 -0.60 1.17
N ALA A 123 6.39 -0.36 2.09
CA ALA A 123 5.95 0.98 2.48
C ALA A 123 7.11 1.86 2.96
N LYS A 124 7.19 3.09 2.45
CA LYS A 124 8.10 4.11 2.97
C LYS A 124 7.78 4.45 4.43
N VAL A 125 8.79 4.86 5.16
CA VAL A 125 8.61 5.39 6.51
C VAL A 125 7.87 6.72 6.44
N GLY A 126 6.72 6.80 7.12
CA GLY A 126 5.94 8.02 7.31
C GLY A 126 6.40 8.83 8.52
N ALA A 127 5.58 9.79 8.95
CA ALA A 127 5.85 10.64 10.12
C ALA A 127 7.27 11.22 10.12
N GLN A 128 7.65 11.89 9.02
CA GLN A 128 9.00 12.43 8.83
C GLN A 128 9.15 13.87 9.32
N THR A 129 8.05 14.60 9.48
CA THR A 129 8.04 16.01 9.87
C THR A 129 7.20 16.23 11.12
N ASP A 130 7.65 17.12 11.99
CA ASP A 130 7.02 17.49 13.27
C ASP A 130 6.78 16.28 14.22
N THR A 131 7.72 15.34 14.22
CA THR A 131 7.77 14.21 15.14
C THR A 131 9.14 14.16 15.78
N THR A 132 9.19 13.79 17.04
CA THR A 132 10.44 13.69 17.81
C THR A 132 11.41 12.66 17.21
N THR A 133 10.85 11.56 16.71
CA THR A 133 11.62 10.50 16.04
C THR A 133 10.97 10.18 14.71
N ALA A 134 11.72 10.33 13.61
CA ALA A 134 11.22 10.02 12.28
C ALA A 134 10.74 8.56 12.19
N GLY A 135 9.51 8.37 11.71
CA GLY A 135 8.87 7.05 11.58
C GLY A 135 8.10 6.58 12.80
N ILE A 136 8.19 7.29 13.93
CA ILE A 136 7.46 6.98 15.15
C ILE A 136 6.59 8.19 15.50
N PHE A 137 5.31 7.95 15.67
CA PHE A 137 4.39 8.94 16.21
C PHE A 137 4.11 8.61 17.68
N ASP A 138 4.62 9.43 18.57
CA ASP A 138 4.44 9.28 20.01
C ASP A 138 3.24 10.13 20.46
N LEU A 139 2.22 9.48 21.00
CA LEU A 139 1.01 10.18 21.47
C LEU A 139 1.26 11.12 22.64
N ASP A 140 2.32 10.92 23.40
CA ASP A 140 2.64 11.79 24.54
C ASP A 140 3.44 13.03 24.14
N THR A 141 4.37 12.91 23.20
CA THR A 141 5.29 13.99 22.83
C THR A 141 4.89 14.70 21.55
N ASP A 142 4.35 13.97 20.56
CA ASP A 142 4.07 14.51 19.23
C ASP A 142 2.61 14.98 19.08
N SER A 143 1.75 14.66 20.04
CA SER A 143 0.34 15.08 20.07
C SER A 143 0.12 16.19 21.09
N ASN A 144 -0.43 17.32 20.65
CA ASN A 144 -0.66 18.50 21.47
C ASN A 144 -1.91 18.43 22.39
N GLY A 145 -2.43 17.23 22.65
CA GLY A 145 -3.63 17.03 23.47
C GLY A 145 -3.30 16.85 24.96
N ARG A 146 -4.17 17.38 25.84
CA ARG A 146 -4.13 17.11 27.29
C ARG A 146 -4.91 15.85 27.66
N TRP A 147 -5.96 15.56 26.92
CA TRP A 147 -6.84 14.42 27.13
C TRP A 147 -6.55 13.33 26.09
N SER A 148 -6.73 12.08 26.45
CA SER A 148 -6.49 10.94 25.55
C SER A 148 -7.25 11.06 24.23
N VAL A 149 -8.50 11.51 24.26
CA VAL A 149 -9.30 11.74 23.06
C VAL A 149 -8.71 12.80 22.12
N GLU A 150 -8.13 13.87 22.69
CA GLU A 150 -7.45 14.90 21.91
C GLU A 150 -6.18 14.36 21.26
N LYS A 151 -5.42 13.54 21.99
CA LYS A 151 -4.23 12.85 21.48
C LYS A 151 -4.59 11.91 20.31
N PHE A 152 -5.70 11.20 20.40
CA PHE A 152 -6.18 10.35 19.30
C PHE A 152 -6.65 11.15 18.08
N LYS A 153 -7.18 12.37 18.27
CA LYS A 153 -7.43 13.29 17.14
C LYS A 153 -6.14 13.78 16.49
N GLY A 154 -5.08 13.95 17.28
CA GLY A 154 -3.74 14.24 16.77
C GLY A 154 -3.19 13.13 15.89
N LEU A 155 -3.41 11.85 16.28
CA LEU A 155 -3.07 10.69 15.46
C LEU A 155 -3.79 10.71 14.11
N MET A 156 -5.08 11.07 14.09
CA MET A 156 -5.83 11.21 12.86
C MET A 156 -5.24 12.29 11.94
N PHE A 157 -4.83 13.41 12.50
CA PHE A 157 -4.19 14.48 11.72
C PHE A 157 -2.87 13.98 11.11
N GLN A 158 -2.08 13.18 11.83
CA GLN A 158 -0.86 12.60 11.29
C GLN A 158 -1.13 11.60 10.15
N ILE A 159 -2.17 10.77 10.27
CA ILE A 159 -2.62 9.89 9.18
C ILE A 159 -2.98 10.72 7.93
N GLU A 160 -3.67 11.84 8.12
CA GLU A 160 -4.05 12.74 7.04
C GLU A 160 -2.81 13.39 6.38
N ARG A 161 -1.80 13.76 7.16
CA ARG A 161 -0.51 14.26 6.64
C ARG A 161 0.20 13.23 5.80
N ASP A 162 0.32 11.99 6.29
CA ASP A 162 0.94 10.90 5.53
C ASP A 162 0.20 10.61 4.22
N ALA A 163 -1.14 10.68 4.25
CA ALA A 163 -1.95 10.56 3.04
C ALA A 163 -1.71 11.71 2.04
N ASN A 164 -1.53 12.95 2.54
CA ASN A 164 -1.18 14.10 1.70
C ASN A 164 0.22 13.96 1.10
N VAL A 165 1.19 13.44 1.84
CA VAL A 165 2.54 13.22 1.32
C VAL A 165 2.52 12.18 0.20
N ILE A 166 1.69 11.13 0.30
CA ILE A 166 1.48 10.19 -0.81
C ILE A 166 0.97 10.95 -2.05
N ALA A 167 0.00 11.86 -1.88
CA ALA A 167 -0.51 12.66 -2.99
C ALA A 167 0.56 13.56 -3.61
N GLN A 168 1.42 14.17 -2.79
CA GLN A 168 2.51 15.02 -3.25
C GLN A 168 3.58 14.25 -4.02
N GLU A 169 3.94 13.05 -3.56
CA GLU A 169 4.96 12.22 -4.21
C GLU A 169 4.45 11.52 -5.47
N THR A 170 3.22 11.02 -5.44
CA THR A 170 2.64 10.29 -6.58
C THR A 170 1.92 11.20 -7.56
N ARG A 171 1.40 12.35 -7.09
CA ARG A 171 0.55 13.29 -7.87
C ARG A 171 -0.67 12.66 -8.55
N ARG A 172 -1.04 11.45 -8.10
CA ARG A 172 -2.20 10.70 -8.60
C ARG A 172 -3.42 10.85 -7.72
N GLY A 173 -3.20 10.92 -6.43
CA GLY A 173 -4.28 11.04 -5.46
C GLY A 173 -3.82 10.78 -4.04
N LYS A 174 -4.67 11.15 -3.12
CA LYS A 174 -4.45 11.02 -1.69
C LYS A 174 -4.65 9.58 -1.25
N GLY A 175 -3.93 9.13 -0.22
CA GLY A 175 -4.15 7.83 0.40
C GLY A 175 -5.62 7.58 0.72
N ASN A 176 -6.10 6.38 0.50
CA ASN A 176 -7.53 6.01 0.68
C ASN A 176 -7.72 4.67 1.39
N ILE A 177 -6.66 3.97 1.70
CA ILE A 177 -6.66 2.68 2.42
C ILE A 177 -5.77 2.81 3.64
N ILE A 178 -6.22 2.27 4.76
CA ILE A 178 -5.44 2.20 6.00
C ILE A 178 -5.45 0.77 6.49
N ILE A 179 -4.27 0.22 6.78
CA ILE A 179 -4.08 -1.05 7.48
C ILE A 179 -3.52 -0.72 8.85
N THR A 180 -4.17 -1.16 9.91
CA THR A 180 -3.79 -0.78 11.28
C THR A 180 -3.81 -1.98 12.21
N SER A 181 -3.11 -1.88 13.34
CA SER A 181 -3.27 -2.78 14.47
C SER A 181 -4.61 -2.53 15.18
N SER A 182 -5.07 -3.51 15.96
CA SER A 182 -6.34 -3.45 16.69
C SER A 182 -6.45 -2.24 17.65
N ASP A 183 -5.36 -1.94 18.36
CA ASP A 183 -5.36 -0.87 19.35
C ASP A 183 -5.44 0.51 18.71
N VAL A 184 -4.77 0.71 17.56
CA VAL A 184 -4.88 1.95 16.79
C VAL A 184 -6.31 2.11 16.24
N ALA A 185 -6.96 1.04 15.77
CA ALA A 185 -8.33 1.11 15.33
C ALA A 185 -9.29 1.49 16.47
N SER A 186 -9.08 0.91 17.67
CA SER A 186 -9.85 1.26 18.86
C SER A 186 -9.64 2.71 19.28
N ALA A 187 -8.41 3.23 19.21
CA ALA A 187 -8.11 4.63 19.48
C ALA A 187 -8.83 5.57 18.49
N LEU A 188 -8.86 5.23 17.21
CA LEU A 188 -9.58 6.00 16.20
C LEU A 188 -11.11 5.96 16.41
N GLN A 189 -11.63 4.84 16.90
CA GLN A 189 -13.05 4.74 17.29
C GLN A 189 -13.36 5.63 18.51
N MET A 190 -12.52 5.60 19.53
CA MET A 190 -12.70 6.45 20.71
C MET A 190 -12.62 7.95 20.39
N ALA A 191 -11.86 8.33 19.37
CA ALA A 191 -11.83 9.69 18.86
C ALA A 191 -13.16 10.12 18.19
N GLY A 192 -14.08 9.17 17.94
CA GLY A 192 -15.38 9.41 17.32
C GLY A 192 -15.31 9.70 15.82
N VAL A 193 -14.25 9.28 15.15
CA VAL A 193 -13.98 9.57 13.73
C VAL A 193 -14.06 8.33 12.83
N LEU A 194 -14.07 7.15 13.40
CA LEU A 194 -14.21 5.89 12.67
C LEU A 194 -15.66 5.41 12.73
N ASP A 195 -16.33 5.40 11.59
CA ASP A 195 -17.64 4.79 11.44
C ASP A 195 -17.49 3.28 11.24
N TYR A 196 -17.81 2.52 12.28
CA TYR A 196 -17.81 1.06 12.19
C TYR A 196 -18.98 0.54 11.38
N THR A 197 -18.71 -0.42 10.52
CA THR A 197 -19.78 -1.14 9.82
C THR A 197 -20.51 -2.06 10.81
N PRO A 198 -21.86 -2.03 10.88
CA PRO A 198 -22.64 -2.84 11.84
C PRO A 198 -22.37 -4.36 11.75
N ALA A 199 -21.89 -4.84 10.60
CA ALA A 199 -21.56 -6.24 10.40
C ALA A 199 -20.34 -6.73 11.22
N LEU A 200 -19.52 -5.82 11.76
CA LEU A 200 -18.32 -6.12 12.54
C LEU A 200 -18.52 -5.90 14.05
N ASN A 201 -19.72 -6.09 14.56
CA ASN A 201 -19.99 -6.01 16.00
C ASN A 201 -19.21 -7.02 16.87
N ASN A 202 -18.55 -7.98 16.26
CA ASN A 202 -17.65 -8.92 16.93
C ASN A 202 -16.21 -8.58 16.55
N ASN A 203 -15.67 -7.57 17.19
CA ASN A 203 -14.27 -7.12 17.09
C ASN A 203 -13.31 -8.28 16.84
N LEU A 204 -12.55 -8.23 15.76
CA LEU A 204 -11.52 -9.21 15.40
C LEU A 204 -12.04 -10.55 14.87
N GLN A 205 -13.30 -10.72 14.54
CA GLN A 205 -13.70 -11.89 13.79
C GLN A 205 -13.07 -11.83 12.40
N VAL A 206 -12.07 -12.66 12.19
CA VAL A 206 -11.40 -12.81 10.90
C VAL A 206 -12.34 -13.61 10.01
N ASP A 207 -12.69 -13.04 8.87
CA ASP A 207 -13.37 -13.79 7.82
C ASP A 207 -12.51 -14.99 7.39
N ASP A 208 -13.07 -16.06 6.85
CA ASP A 208 -12.35 -17.26 6.38
C ASP A 208 -11.25 -16.92 5.37
N THR A 209 -11.35 -15.77 4.72
CA THR A 209 -10.33 -15.21 3.81
C THR A 209 -9.26 -14.37 4.51
N GLY A 210 -9.31 -14.20 5.82
CA GLY A 210 -8.38 -13.36 6.59
C GLY A 210 -8.57 -11.86 6.40
N ASN A 211 -9.74 -11.42 5.94
CA ASN A 211 -10.08 -10.02 5.71
C ASN A 211 -10.82 -9.45 6.92
N THR A 212 -10.33 -8.35 7.47
CA THR A 212 -10.92 -7.63 8.60
C THR A 212 -11.16 -6.17 8.25
N PHE A 213 -12.24 -5.91 7.54
CA PHE A 213 -12.67 -4.55 7.26
C PHE A 213 -13.36 -3.95 8.49
N ALA A 214 -12.76 -2.92 9.09
CA ALA A 214 -13.28 -2.27 10.29
C ALA A 214 -14.35 -1.22 9.99
N GLY A 215 -14.17 -0.45 8.95
CA GLY A 215 -15.08 0.66 8.65
C GLY A 215 -14.43 1.74 7.78
N VAL A 216 -15.06 2.89 7.75
CA VAL A 216 -14.60 4.04 6.97
C VAL A 216 -14.28 5.19 7.91
N LEU A 217 -13.06 5.72 7.82
CA LEU A 217 -12.59 6.89 8.55
C LEU A 217 -12.89 8.14 7.72
N ASN A 218 -13.58 9.12 8.30
CA ASN A 218 -13.95 10.39 7.65
C ASN A 218 -14.68 10.25 6.29
N GLY A 219 -15.39 9.17 6.05
CA GLY A 219 -16.04 8.93 4.77
C GLY A 219 -15.10 8.73 3.57
N ARG A 220 -13.79 8.63 3.80
CA ARG A 220 -12.77 8.53 2.74
C ARG A 220 -11.87 7.31 2.84
N TYR A 221 -11.39 7.00 4.05
CA TYR A 221 -10.39 5.97 4.26
C TYR A 221 -11.04 4.67 4.65
N ARG A 222 -10.79 3.62 3.88
CA ARG A 222 -11.17 2.27 4.25
C ARG A 222 -10.15 1.71 5.23
N VAL A 223 -10.59 1.36 6.43
CA VAL A 223 -9.74 0.86 7.51
C VAL A 223 -9.85 -0.65 7.60
N TYR A 224 -8.72 -1.32 7.56
CA TYR A 224 -8.58 -2.76 7.75
C TYR A 224 -7.73 -3.02 9.00
N ILE A 225 -8.18 -3.94 9.83
CA ILE A 225 -7.44 -4.34 11.03
C ILE A 225 -6.57 -5.53 10.68
N ASP A 226 -5.31 -5.51 11.11
CA ASP A 226 -4.42 -6.67 11.05
C ASP A 226 -4.54 -7.48 12.35
N PRO A 227 -5.22 -8.66 12.34
CA PRO A 227 -5.43 -9.45 13.54
C PRO A 227 -4.16 -10.15 14.03
N TYR A 228 -3.15 -10.24 13.17
CA TYR A 228 -1.88 -10.90 13.48
C TYR A 228 -0.78 -9.94 13.94
N ALA A 229 -1.12 -8.66 14.12
CA ALA A 229 -0.19 -7.70 14.71
C ALA A 229 0.11 -8.09 16.16
N ALA A 230 1.39 -8.03 16.55
CA ALA A 230 1.77 -8.32 17.92
C ALA A 230 1.10 -7.31 18.87
N ASN A 231 0.45 -7.80 19.91
CA ASN A 231 -0.11 -6.95 20.97
C ASN A 231 1.02 -6.46 21.88
N ASN A 232 1.70 -5.42 21.42
CA ASN A 232 2.74 -4.74 22.17
C ASN A 232 2.46 -3.24 22.11
N ALA A 233 2.12 -2.64 23.22
CA ALA A 233 1.76 -1.23 23.34
C ALA A 233 2.84 -0.28 22.77
N ALA A 234 4.13 -0.67 22.85
CA ALA A 234 5.23 0.11 22.32
C ALA A 234 5.44 -0.03 20.79
N LYS A 235 4.75 -0.93 20.11
CA LYS A 235 5.00 -1.26 18.69
C LYS A 235 3.73 -1.37 17.87
N GLN A 236 2.74 -0.57 18.16
CA GLN A 236 1.56 -0.44 17.33
C GLN A 236 1.91 0.28 16.02
N TYR A 237 1.17 0.03 14.96
CA TYR A 237 1.47 0.62 13.66
C TYR A 237 0.21 0.87 12.83
N TYR A 238 0.36 1.77 11.88
CA TYR A 238 -0.56 1.89 10.76
C TYR A 238 0.21 2.03 9.44
N VAL A 239 -0.43 1.63 8.36
CA VAL A 239 0.04 1.82 6.99
C VAL A 239 -1.03 2.54 6.21
N VAL A 240 -0.72 3.69 5.67
CA VAL A 240 -1.59 4.42 4.73
C VAL A 240 -1.20 4.03 3.31
N GLY A 241 -2.17 3.76 2.48
CA GLY A 241 -1.94 3.39 1.09
C GLY A 241 -2.88 4.11 0.13
N TYR A 242 -2.47 4.17 -1.13
CA TYR A 242 -3.26 4.70 -2.22
C TYR A 242 -3.55 3.62 -3.27
N LYS A 243 -4.81 3.56 -3.68
CA LYS A 243 -5.27 2.80 -4.85
C LYS A 243 -6.26 3.65 -5.64
N GLY A 244 -5.95 3.89 -6.90
CA GLY A 244 -6.86 4.59 -7.81
C GLY A 244 -7.99 3.70 -8.34
N THR A 245 -8.84 4.30 -9.16
CA THR A 245 -9.96 3.63 -9.83
C THR A 245 -9.50 2.71 -10.95
N SER A 246 -8.41 3.06 -11.63
CA SER A 246 -7.82 2.22 -12.68
C SER A 246 -7.10 1.00 -12.08
N PRO A 247 -7.17 -0.18 -12.72
CA PRO A 247 -6.39 -1.35 -12.32
C PRO A 247 -4.87 -1.11 -12.33
N TYR A 248 -4.39 -0.19 -13.14
CA TYR A 248 -2.97 0.14 -13.27
C TYR A 248 -2.49 1.21 -12.28
N ASP A 249 -3.41 1.81 -11.53
CA ASP A 249 -3.13 2.88 -10.58
C ASP A 249 -3.05 2.34 -9.16
N ALA A 250 -2.00 1.60 -8.87
CA ALA A 250 -1.71 1.02 -7.57
C ALA A 250 -0.20 0.88 -7.37
N GLY A 251 0.24 0.79 -6.12
CA GLY A 251 1.66 0.63 -5.78
C GLY A 251 2.17 -0.81 -5.90
N ILE A 252 1.30 -1.80 -5.74
CA ILE A 252 1.62 -3.22 -5.84
C ILE A 252 0.54 -3.91 -6.67
N PHE A 253 0.96 -4.82 -7.54
CA PHE A 253 0.09 -5.61 -8.40
C PHE A 253 0.15 -7.09 -8.02
N TYR A 254 -1.02 -7.68 -7.85
CA TYR A 254 -1.20 -9.12 -7.78
C TYR A 254 -1.61 -9.63 -9.14
N CYS A 255 -0.82 -10.49 -9.74
CA CYS A 255 -0.98 -11.01 -11.09
C CYS A 255 -1.24 -12.52 -11.04
N PRO A 256 -2.49 -12.98 -11.00
CA PRO A 256 -2.80 -14.40 -11.05
C PRO A 256 -2.53 -14.93 -12.47
N TYR A 257 -1.75 -16.00 -12.57
CA TYR A 257 -1.47 -16.69 -13.82
C TYR A 257 -2.33 -17.94 -13.97
N VAL A 258 -2.38 -18.76 -12.92
CA VAL A 258 -3.25 -19.94 -12.86
C VAL A 258 -4.12 -19.81 -11.61
N PRO A 259 -5.46 -19.87 -11.74
CA PRO A 259 -6.35 -19.85 -10.58
C PRO A 259 -6.11 -21.08 -9.70
N LEU A 260 -6.71 -21.08 -8.52
CA LEU A 260 -6.63 -22.20 -7.60
C LEU A 260 -7.29 -23.44 -8.23
N GLN A 261 -6.51 -24.49 -8.44
CA GLN A 261 -6.96 -25.74 -9.05
C GLN A 261 -6.83 -26.87 -8.04
N MET A 262 -7.88 -27.67 -7.95
CA MET A 262 -7.90 -28.90 -7.17
C MET A 262 -7.48 -30.08 -8.03
N VAL A 263 -6.63 -30.95 -7.51
CA VAL A 263 -6.19 -32.19 -8.13
C VAL A 263 -6.44 -33.33 -7.16
N ARG A 264 -7.05 -34.38 -7.66
CA ARG A 264 -7.30 -35.64 -6.92
C ARG A 264 -6.36 -36.72 -7.43
N ALA A 265 -5.85 -37.51 -6.53
CA ALA A 265 -5.04 -38.69 -6.85
C ALA A 265 -5.24 -39.78 -5.79
N VAL A 266 -5.01 -41.01 -6.16
CA VAL A 266 -4.92 -42.13 -5.22
C VAL A 266 -3.45 -42.49 -5.06
N GLY A 267 -3.01 -42.73 -3.84
CA GLY A 267 -1.62 -43.09 -3.55
C GLY A 267 -1.26 -44.45 -4.16
N GLU A 268 -0.18 -44.50 -4.91
CA GLU A 268 0.25 -45.68 -5.64
C GLU A 268 0.57 -46.86 -4.70
N ASN A 269 1.21 -46.61 -3.57
CA ASN A 269 1.62 -47.65 -2.61
C ASN A 269 0.68 -47.75 -1.39
N THR A 270 -0.05 -46.69 -1.07
CA THR A 270 -0.89 -46.64 0.14
C THR A 270 -2.38 -46.80 -0.14
N PHE A 271 -2.79 -46.74 -1.41
CA PHE A 271 -4.20 -46.72 -1.86
C PHE A 271 -5.07 -45.69 -1.15
N GLN A 272 -4.45 -44.71 -0.49
CA GLN A 272 -5.14 -43.63 0.22
C GLN A 272 -5.50 -42.50 -0.75
N PRO A 273 -6.69 -41.91 -0.65
CA PRO A 273 -7.06 -40.73 -1.41
C PRO A 273 -6.20 -39.52 -1.01
N LYS A 274 -5.80 -38.74 -2.01
CA LYS A 274 -4.99 -37.53 -1.86
C LYS A 274 -5.68 -36.39 -2.59
N ILE A 275 -5.75 -35.25 -1.95
CA ILE A 275 -6.25 -34.00 -2.54
C ILE A 275 -5.13 -32.99 -2.52
N GLY A 276 -4.94 -32.30 -3.62
CA GLY A 276 -3.97 -31.21 -3.72
C GLY A 276 -4.57 -29.97 -4.33
N PHE A 277 -4.16 -28.82 -3.83
CA PHE A 277 -4.45 -27.52 -4.42
C PHE A 277 -3.17 -26.88 -4.92
N LYS A 278 -3.25 -26.28 -6.09
CA LYS A 278 -2.12 -25.57 -6.72
C LYS A 278 -2.60 -24.28 -7.34
N THR A 279 -1.81 -23.22 -7.17
CA THR A 279 -2.01 -21.93 -7.83
C THR A 279 -0.67 -21.36 -8.29
N ARG A 280 -0.71 -20.46 -9.27
CA ARG A 280 0.47 -19.72 -9.74
C ARG A 280 0.12 -18.25 -9.87
N TYR A 281 0.91 -17.39 -9.25
CA TYR A 281 0.74 -15.94 -9.30
C TYR A 281 2.09 -15.25 -9.14
N GLY A 282 2.11 -13.96 -9.45
CA GLY A 282 3.25 -13.11 -9.21
C GLY A 282 2.84 -11.83 -8.47
N LEU A 283 3.76 -11.31 -7.68
CA LEU A 283 3.64 -10.00 -7.05
C LEU A 283 4.74 -9.08 -7.60
N THR A 284 4.36 -7.88 -7.99
CA THR A 284 5.31 -6.86 -8.46
C THR A 284 4.89 -5.49 -7.97
N ALA A 285 5.86 -4.58 -7.84
CA ALA A 285 5.59 -3.18 -7.56
C ALA A 285 5.40 -2.40 -8.87
N ASN A 286 4.79 -1.21 -8.76
CA ASN A 286 4.67 -0.28 -9.85
C ASN A 286 6.07 0.13 -10.35
N PRO A 287 6.32 0.29 -11.66
CA PRO A 287 7.60 0.80 -12.19
C PRO A 287 8.05 2.12 -11.58
N PHE A 288 7.10 2.95 -11.17
CA PHE A 288 7.34 4.26 -10.54
C PHE A 288 7.16 4.23 -9.01
N ALA A 289 7.18 3.06 -8.39
CA ALA A 289 7.02 2.93 -6.95
C ALA A 289 8.11 3.63 -6.14
N GLY A 290 9.33 3.76 -6.67
CA GLY A 290 10.43 4.49 -6.05
C GLY A 290 10.35 6.02 -6.21
N GLY A 291 9.33 6.53 -6.85
CA GLY A 291 9.16 7.94 -7.20
C GLY A 291 9.28 8.21 -8.70
N ALA A 292 8.97 9.43 -9.10
CA ALA A 292 8.85 9.81 -10.51
C ALA A 292 10.13 9.60 -11.35
N ASN A 293 11.30 9.54 -10.71
CA ASN A 293 12.60 9.42 -11.36
C ASN A 293 13.27 8.06 -11.14
N VAL A 294 12.68 7.18 -10.35
CA VAL A 294 13.30 5.89 -9.99
C VAL A 294 12.52 4.77 -10.67
N ARG A 295 13.20 4.09 -11.58
CA ARG A 295 12.65 2.91 -12.25
C ARG A 295 12.85 1.69 -11.36
N GLY A 296 11.77 1.04 -11.01
CA GLY A 296 11.77 -0.13 -10.16
C GLY A 296 10.64 -1.08 -10.56
N GLY A 297 10.33 -2.02 -9.78
CA GLY A 297 9.30 -3.06 -9.95
C GLY A 297 9.57 -4.19 -9.01
N ALA A 298 10.75 -4.15 -8.37
CA ALA A 298 11.07 -5.03 -7.26
C ALA A 298 10.31 -4.60 -6.01
N LEU A 299 9.92 -5.56 -5.19
CA LEU A 299 9.34 -5.32 -3.87
C LEU A 299 10.46 -5.00 -2.86
N THR A 300 11.15 -3.88 -3.09
CA THR A 300 12.23 -3.41 -2.23
C THR A 300 11.65 -2.87 -0.93
N ALA A 301 12.32 -3.11 0.17
CA ALA A 301 11.88 -2.60 1.46
C ALA A 301 12.04 -1.08 1.53
N ASN A 302 11.05 -0.39 2.10
CA ASN A 302 11.06 1.05 2.35
C ASN A 302 11.25 1.94 1.10
N ASP A 303 10.75 1.49 -0.05
CA ASP A 303 10.95 2.19 -1.33
C ASP A 303 9.65 2.64 -2.00
N ASN A 304 8.52 2.05 -1.66
CA ASN A 304 7.26 2.30 -2.34
C ASN A 304 6.56 3.57 -1.85
N VAL A 305 6.51 4.59 -2.70
CA VAL A 305 5.88 5.90 -2.41
C VAL A 305 4.36 5.86 -2.28
N TYR A 306 3.70 4.81 -2.77
CA TYR A 306 2.25 4.64 -2.67
C TYR A 306 1.78 4.23 -1.28
N TYR A 307 2.72 3.79 -0.43
CA TYR A 307 2.43 3.34 0.93
C TYR A 307 3.35 4.02 1.93
N ARG A 308 2.77 4.40 3.08
CA ARG A 308 3.51 4.97 4.20
C ARG A 308 3.21 4.21 5.47
N ARG A 309 4.27 3.79 6.15
CA ARG A 309 4.19 3.05 7.41
C ARG A 309 4.70 3.90 8.56
N VAL A 310 3.94 3.94 9.64
CA VAL A 310 4.27 4.65 10.87
C VAL A 310 4.09 3.72 12.06
N GLN A 311 5.02 3.78 12.99
CA GLN A 311 4.89 3.17 14.30
C GLN A 311 4.20 4.16 15.22
N VAL A 312 3.25 3.69 16.01
CA VAL A 312 2.57 4.47 17.05
C VAL A 312 3.05 4.00 18.41
N ALA A 313 3.50 4.93 19.22
CA ALA A 313 3.97 4.67 20.58
C ALA A 313 3.04 5.33 21.60
N ASN A 314 3.06 4.82 22.82
CA ASN A 314 2.34 5.37 23.98
C ASN A 314 0.84 5.55 23.75
N ILE A 315 0.20 4.52 23.20
CA ILE A 315 -1.28 4.53 23.01
C ILE A 315 -1.96 4.51 24.37
N MET A 316 -1.44 3.75 25.31
CA MET A 316 -1.73 3.77 26.75
C MET A 316 -0.57 3.18 27.54
#